data_3b417ad1593f1135aebb87c06815640d
#
_entry.id   3b417ad1593f1135aebb87c06815640d
#
_cell.length_a   1.000
_cell.length_b   1.000
_cell.length_c   1.000
_cell.angle_alpha   90.00
_cell.angle_beta   90.00
_cell.angle_gamma   90.00
#
_symmetry.space_group_name_H-M   'P 1'
#
loop_
_entity.id
_entity.type
_entity.pdbx_description
1 polymer ?
#
loop_
_entity_poly.entity_id
_entity_poly.type
_entity_poly.pdbx_seq_one_letter_code
_entity_poly.pdbx_strand_id
1 'polypeptide(L)'
;NYFPALVRERNITSGIATLCVSDRTLFWSILMPAIYGKFREERNKHMKCPFCGDDNTRVIDSRPADDNEAIRRRRQCDECGKRFTTYEKVETIPLIVIKKDKNRETYDRSKIEGGVLRACHKRPISVNQINQLVDEVETEIFNREEKEIPSSLIGELVMDKLKDLEAVAYVRFASVYREFKDVNTFMSELKKMLDK
;
A
#
# COMPACT_ATOMS: atom_id res chain seq x y z
N ASN A 1 -14.84 -24.94 -24.96
CA ASN A 1 -14.30 -24.57 -26.28
C ASN A 1 -12.83 -24.24 -26.12
N TYR A 2 -12.01 -25.19 -26.58
CA TYR A 2 -10.54 -25.13 -26.57
C TYR A 2 -10.01 -24.22 -27.69
N PHE A 3 -9.02 -23.43 -27.41
CA PHE A 3 -8.13 -22.83 -28.40
C PHE A 3 -6.68 -23.28 -28.13
N PRO A 4 -5.98 -23.86 -29.11
CA PRO A 4 -4.57 -24.23 -28.97
C PRO A 4 -3.68 -23.05 -29.41
N ALA A 5 -2.68 -22.72 -28.62
CA ALA A 5 -1.62 -21.78 -28.96
C ALA A 5 -0.61 -22.43 -29.91
N LEU A 6 -0.39 -21.80 -31.06
CA LEU A 6 0.63 -22.13 -32.06
C LEU A 6 2.03 -21.83 -31.49
N VAL A 7 2.80 -22.85 -31.24
CA VAL A 7 4.25 -22.76 -31.02
C VAL A 7 4.93 -22.75 -32.38
N ARG A 8 5.61 -21.68 -32.70
CA ARG A 8 6.39 -21.49 -33.94
C ARG A 8 7.78 -22.10 -33.72
N GLU A 9 8.00 -23.27 -34.32
CA GLU A 9 9.32 -23.90 -34.40
C GLU A 9 10.27 -23.06 -35.26
N ARG A 10 11.41 -22.67 -34.68
CA ARG A 10 12.58 -22.19 -35.48
C ARG A 10 13.57 -23.33 -35.60
N ASN A 11 13.71 -23.82 -36.80
CA ASN A 11 14.77 -24.73 -37.21
C ASN A 11 16.15 -24.11 -36.99
N ILE A 12 16.97 -24.74 -36.17
CA ILE A 12 18.42 -24.55 -36.17
C ILE A 12 19.05 -25.88 -36.56
N THR A 13 19.38 -25.99 -37.83
CA THR A 13 20.23 -27.05 -38.39
C THR A 13 21.67 -26.65 -38.22
N SER A 14 22.45 -27.36 -37.40
CA SER A 14 23.82 -27.79 -37.75
C SER A 14 24.46 -28.52 -36.54
N GLY A 15 24.71 -29.82 -36.76
CA GLY A 15 25.92 -30.50 -36.31
C GLY A 15 26.04 -30.87 -34.83
N ILE A 16 25.26 -31.84 -34.36
CA ILE A 16 25.68 -32.60 -33.18
C ILE A 16 25.42 -34.08 -33.46
N ALA A 17 26.51 -34.85 -33.38
CA ALA A 17 26.58 -36.28 -33.60
C ALA A 17 25.57 -37.05 -32.70
N THR A 18 24.87 -37.97 -33.31
CA THR A 18 23.96 -38.90 -32.69
C THR A 18 24.71 -39.85 -31.77
N LEU A 19 24.75 -39.56 -30.48
CA LEU A 19 25.10 -40.52 -29.43
C LEU A 19 23.78 -41.07 -28.88
N CYS A 20 23.47 -42.29 -29.28
CA CYS A 20 22.37 -43.09 -28.76
C CYS A 20 22.76 -43.55 -27.34
N VAL A 21 22.30 -42.86 -26.32
CA VAL A 21 22.49 -43.27 -24.93
C VAL A 21 21.14 -43.77 -24.40
N SER A 22 21.02 -45.08 -24.28
CA SER A 22 19.84 -45.79 -23.72
C SER A 22 19.90 -45.85 -22.19
N ASP A 23 20.30 -44.82 -21.51
CA ASP A 23 20.29 -44.81 -20.05
C ASP A 23 19.76 -43.48 -19.47
N ARG A 24 18.48 -43.51 -19.09
CA ARG A 24 17.75 -42.36 -18.51
C ARG A 24 18.29 -41.92 -17.15
N THR A 25 19.13 -42.73 -16.51
CA THR A 25 19.66 -42.50 -15.16
C THR A 25 20.91 -41.60 -15.15
N LEU A 26 21.71 -41.63 -16.23
CA LEU A 26 22.94 -40.83 -16.33
C LEU A 26 22.68 -39.37 -16.74
N PHE A 27 21.57 -39.08 -17.42
CA PHE A 27 21.22 -37.73 -17.85
C PHE A 27 20.84 -36.81 -16.67
N TRP A 28 20.22 -37.38 -15.63
CA TRP A 28 19.81 -36.63 -14.42
C TRP A 28 20.95 -36.32 -13.47
N SER A 29 21.99 -37.17 -13.43
CA SER A 29 23.11 -36.99 -12.49
C SER A 29 24.19 -35.98 -12.96
N ILE A 30 24.29 -35.75 -14.28
CA ILE A 30 25.34 -34.88 -14.85
C ILE A 30 24.82 -33.47 -15.17
N LEU A 31 23.57 -33.33 -15.67
CA LEU A 31 23.04 -32.01 -16.06
C LEU A 31 22.35 -31.24 -14.93
N MET A 32 21.76 -31.92 -13.95
CA MET A 32 21.05 -31.28 -12.84
C MET A 32 21.93 -30.41 -11.90
N PRO A 33 23.17 -30.80 -11.55
CA PRO A 33 24.00 -29.94 -10.71
C PRO A 33 24.38 -28.62 -11.36
N ALA A 34 24.52 -28.58 -12.69
CA ALA A 34 24.90 -27.36 -13.41
C ALA A 34 23.79 -26.33 -13.54
N ILE A 35 22.53 -26.78 -13.58
CA ILE A 35 21.36 -25.90 -13.66
C ILE A 35 20.92 -25.44 -12.26
N TYR A 36 20.96 -26.32 -11.27
CA TYR A 36 20.57 -25.97 -9.88
C TYR A 36 21.64 -25.12 -9.15
N GLY A 37 22.92 -25.26 -9.53
CA GLY A 37 24.02 -24.47 -8.92
C GLY A 37 23.94 -22.98 -9.25
N LYS A 38 23.46 -22.60 -10.43
CA LYS A 38 23.35 -21.18 -10.83
C LYS A 38 22.16 -20.44 -10.25
N PHE A 39 21.09 -21.14 -9.80
CA PHE A 39 19.90 -20.51 -9.21
C PHE A 39 20.04 -20.20 -7.70
N ARG A 40 21.13 -20.60 -7.06
CA ARG A 40 21.32 -20.46 -5.59
C ARG A 40 22.10 -19.21 -5.19
N GLU A 41 22.71 -18.51 -6.13
CA GLU A 41 23.66 -17.42 -5.81
C GLU A 41 23.05 -16.02 -5.71
N GLU A 42 21.79 -15.80 -6.16
CA GLU A 42 21.18 -14.45 -6.15
C GLU A 42 20.25 -14.17 -4.95
N ARG A 43 20.08 -15.10 -4.01
CA ARG A 43 19.08 -14.96 -2.94
C ARG A 43 19.61 -14.50 -1.59
N ASN A 44 20.89 -14.19 -1.47
CA ASN A 44 21.47 -13.79 -0.18
C ASN A 44 21.93 -12.32 -0.18
N LYS A 45 20.98 -11.38 -0.37
CA LYS A 45 21.23 -10.00 0.08
C LYS A 45 21.08 -9.96 1.59
N HIS A 46 22.17 -10.31 2.29
CA HIS A 46 22.24 -10.18 3.74
C HIS A 46 22.44 -8.71 4.12
N MET A 47 21.93 -8.33 5.29
CA MET A 47 22.18 -7.01 5.84
C MET A 47 23.64 -6.90 6.25
N LYS A 48 24.32 -5.81 5.85
CA LYS A 48 25.72 -5.54 6.21
C LYS A 48 25.90 -5.37 7.71
N CYS A 49 26.99 -5.92 8.21
CA CYS A 49 27.39 -5.74 9.61
C CYS A 49 27.75 -4.26 9.85
N PRO A 50 27.14 -3.57 10.84
CA PRO A 50 27.44 -2.16 11.12
C PRO A 50 28.84 -1.94 11.71
N PHE A 51 29.56 -3.01 12.10
CA PHE A 51 30.87 -2.92 12.73
C PHE A 51 32.04 -3.16 11.79
N CYS A 52 31.92 -4.12 10.85
CA CYS A 52 32.98 -4.46 9.91
C CYS A 52 32.60 -4.30 8.43
N GLY A 53 31.30 -4.06 8.14
CA GLY A 53 30.81 -3.88 6.77
C GLY A 53 30.62 -5.18 5.98
N ASP A 54 30.92 -6.34 6.56
CA ASP A 54 30.78 -7.64 5.93
C ASP A 54 29.30 -8.01 5.72
N ASP A 55 29.00 -8.69 4.62
CA ASP A 55 27.62 -9.07 4.24
C ASP A 55 27.18 -10.40 4.89
N ASN A 56 28.13 -11.14 5.50
CA ASN A 56 27.86 -12.46 6.06
C ASN A 56 27.31 -12.34 7.48
N THR A 57 25.99 -12.13 7.60
CA THR A 57 25.30 -12.02 8.87
C THR A 57 24.16 -13.01 8.97
N ARG A 58 23.99 -13.68 10.10
CA ARG A 58 22.91 -14.62 10.36
C ARG A 58 21.95 -14.13 11.44
N VAL A 59 20.68 -14.51 11.34
CA VAL A 59 19.67 -14.26 12.37
C VAL A 59 19.80 -15.33 13.45
N ILE A 60 19.95 -14.90 14.71
CA ILE A 60 20.04 -15.81 15.88
C ILE A 60 18.68 -15.95 16.57
N ASP A 61 17.92 -14.85 16.63
CA ASP A 61 16.64 -14.79 17.34
C ASP A 61 15.69 -13.82 16.64
N SER A 62 14.38 -14.12 16.64
CA SER A 62 13.34 -13.28 16.07
C SER A 62 12.17 -13.24 17.03
N ARG A 63 11.72 -12.05 17.39
CA ARG A 63 10.57 -11.84 18.30
C ARG A 63 9.67 -10.72 17.78
N PRO A 64 8.37 -10.83 17.99
CA PRO A 64 7.48 -9.70 17.75
C PRO A 64 7.85 -8.54 18.69
N ALA A 65 7.67 -7.33 18.21
CA ALA A 65 7.88 -6.07 18.94
C ALA A 65 6.76 -5.10 18.57
N ASP A 66 6.55 -4.10 19.41
CA ASP A 66 5.55 -3.05 19.19
C ASP A 66 4.15 -3.64 18.89
N ASP A 67 3.62 -4.47 19.79
CA ASP A 67 2.31 -5.14 19.69
C ASP A 67 2.05 -5.90 18.36
N ASN A 68 3.10 -6.50 17.80
CA ASN A 68 3.15 -7.21 16.51
C ASN A 68 3.27 -6.29 15.27
N GLU A 69 3.45 -5.00 15.41
CA GLU A 69 3.67 -4.09 14.28
C GLU A 69 5.09 -4.15 13.71
N ALA A 70 6.01 -4.76 14.46
CA ALA A 70 7.40 -4.94 14.06
C ALA A 70 7.93 -6.32 14.43
N ILE A 71 8.94 -6.78 13.69
CA ILE A 71 9.73 -7.97 14.06
C ILE A 71 11.13 -7.51 14.47
N ARG A 72 11.47 -7.76 15.72
CA ARG A 72 12.83 -7.55 16.24
C ARG A 72 13.66 -8.78 15.92
N ARG A 73 14.76 -8.60 15.16
CA ARG A 73 15.70 -9.66 14.84
C ARG A 73 17.06 -9.40 15.46
N ARG A 74 17.58 -10.38 16.20
CA ARG A 74 18.96 -10.37 16.71
C ARG A 74 19.83 -11.07 15.70
N ARG A 75 20.85 -10.37 15.19
CA ARG A 75 21.79 -10.88 14.18
C ARG A 75 23.19 -11.00 14.76
N GLN A 76 23.99 -11.90 14.17
CA GLN A 76 25.41 -12.05 14.44
C GLN A 76 26.18 -12.04 13.13
N CYS A 77 27.24 -11.27 13.09
CA CYS A 77 28.20 -11.31 11.98
C CYS A 77 29.12 -12.54 12.14
N ASP A 78 29.30 -13.28 11.05
CA ASP A 78 30.16 -14.47 11.07
C ASP A 78 31.64 -14.09 11.04
N GLU A 79 32.00 -12.92 10.44
CA GLU A 79 33.39 -12.44 10.38
C GLU A 79 33.86 -11.85 11.72
N CYS A 80 33.21 -10.81 12.23
CA CYS A 80 33.66 -10.13 13.45
C CYS A 80 33.03 -10.68 14.75
N GLY A 81 32.10 -11.65 14.67
CA GLY A 81 31.42 -12.26 15.82
C GLY A 81 30.49 -11.33 16.59
N LYS A 82 30.44 -10.03 16.27
CA LYS A 82 29.62 -9.04 16.98
C LYS A 82 28.14 -9.24 16.69
N ARG A 83 27.31 -8.92 17.70
CA ARG A 83 25.87 -9.03 17.63
C ARG A 83 25.23 -7.64 17.50
N PHE A 84 24.19 -7.54 16.68
CA PHE A 84 23.39 -6.32 16.52
C PHE A 84 21.92 -6.68 16.37
N THR A 85 21.07 -5.70 16.56
CA THR A 85 19.61 -5.86 16.47
C THR A 85 19.10 -5.06 15.30
N THR A 86 18.14 -5.64 14.54
CA THR A 86 17.42 -4.99 13.47
C THR A 86 15.93 -5.08 13.72
N TYR A 87 15.19 -4.12 13.21
CA TYR A 87 13.74 -4.13 13.23
C TYR A 87 13.23 -4.16 11.79
N GLU A 88 12.35 -5.10 11.51
CA GLU A 88 11.55 -5.09 10.29
C GLU A 88 10.21 -4.46 10.63
N LYS A 89 9.91 -3.36 9.98
CA LYS A 89 8.63 -2.64 10.08
C LYS A 89 8.04 -2.53 8.68
N VAL A 90 6.71 -2.54 8.61
CA VAL A 90 6.03 -2.20 7.37
C VAL A 90 6.34 -0.73 7.05
N GLU A 91 6.83 -0.47 5.84
CA GLU A 91 7.07 0.89 5.38
C GLU A 91 5.72 1.56 5.10
N THR A 92 5.34 2.50 5.94
CA THR A 92 4.17 3.35 5.69
C THR A 92 4.61 4.55 4.85
N ILE A 93 4.25 4.54 3.57
CA ILE A 93 4.47 5.70 2.70
C ILE A 93 3.45 6.76 3.10
N PRO A 94 3.88 7.97 3.50
CA PRO A 94 2.94 9.02 3.87
C PRO A 94 2.11 9.43 2.65
N LEU A 95 0.79 9.45 2.82
CA LEU A 95 -0.13 9.93 1.81
C LEU A 95 0.00 11.45 1.70
N ILE A 96 0.13 11.97 0.49
CA ILE A 96 0.23 13.39 0.20
C ILE A 96 -1.12 13.92 -0.30
N VAL A 97 -1.56 15.03 0.27
CA VAL A 97 -2.78 15.73 -0.14
C VAL A 97 -2.40 16.95 -0.98
N ILE A 98 -2.94 17.01 -2.19
CA ILE A 98 -2.78 18.16 -3.08
C ILE A 98 -3.93 19.13 -2.82
N LYS A 99 -3.61 20.32 -2.33
CA LYS A 99 -4.56 21.41 -2.07
C LYS A 99 -5.04 22.08 -3.37
N LYS A 100 -6.09 22.91 -3.28
CA LYS A 100 -6.60 23.71 -4.42
C LYS A 100 -5.56 24.65 -5.01
N ASP A 101 -4.66 25.18 -4.19
CA ASP A 101 -3.53 26.04 -4.55
C ASP A 101 -2.31 25.26 -5.07
N LYS A 102 -2.46 23.95 -5.31
CA LYS A 102 -1.43 23.00 -5.73
C LYS A 102 -0.32 22.75 -4.69
N ASN A 103 -0.45 23.26 -3.49
CA ASN A 103 0.45 22.91 -2.40
C ASN A 103 0.26 21.44 -1.99
N ARG A 104 1.37 20.81 -1.60
CA ARG A 104 1.39 19.42 -1.12
C ARG A 104 1.57 19.39 0.38
N GLU A 105 0.71 18.70 1.06
CA GLU A 105 0.77 18.49 2.50
C GLU A 105 0.64 17.00 2.81
N THR A 106 1.27 16.54 3.88
CA THR A 106 1.03 15.21 4.41
C THR A 106 -0.42 15.10 4.88
N TYR A 107 -1.04 13.95 4.61
CA TYR A 107 -2.38 13.66 5.13
C TYR A 107 -2.42 13.81 6.65
N ASP A 108 -3.47 14.45 7.15
CA ASP A 108 -3.68 14.70 8.57
C ASP A 108 -5.16 14.48 8.90
N ARG A 109 -5.43 13.38 9.61
CA ARG A 109 -6.75 12.98 10.06
C ARG A 109 -7.47 14.09 10.85
N SER A 110 -6.74 14.81 11.69
CA SER A 110 -7.31 15.83 12.57
C SER A 110 -7.99 16.97 11.79
N LYS A 111 -7.54 17.25 10.57
CA LYS A 111 -8.15 18.25 9.68
C LYS A 111 -9.54 17.82 9.21
N ILE A 112 -9.72 16.55 8.91
CA ILE A 112 -11.04 16.00 8.51
C ILE A 112 -11.95 15.97 9.72
N GLU A 113 -11.50 15.42 10.85
CA GLU A 113 -12.27 15.38 12.09
C GLU A 113 -12.75 16.76 12.53
N GLY A 114 -11.85 17.76 12.52
CA GLY A 114 -12.18 19.13 12.86
C GLY A 114 -13.18 19.77 11.88
N GLY A 115 -13.13 19.39 10.60
CA GLY A 115 -14.10 19.83 9.59
C GLY A 115 -15.48 19.26 9.83
N VAL A 116 -15.57 17.94 10.03
CA VAL A 116 -16.82 17.21 10.30
C VAL A 116 -17.42 17.66 11.64
N LEU A 117 -16.61 17.79 12.69
CA LEU A 117 -17.07 18.23 14.02
C LEU A 117 -17.72 19.62 13.97
N ARG A 118 -17.13 20.58 13.23
CA ARG A 118 -17.72 21.91 13.02
C ARG A 118 -19.06 21.83 12.28
N ALA A 119 -19.18 20.98 11.28
CA ALA A 119 -20.42 20.79 10.55
C ALA A 119 -21.51 20.18 11.43
N CYS A 120 -21.16 19.22 12.28
CA CYS A 120 -22.06 18.52 13.19
C CYS A 120 -22.38 19.30 14.49
N HIS A 121 -21.81 20.51 14.67
CA HIS A 121 -21.99 21.26 15.92
C HIS A 121 -23.47 21.54 16.22
N LYS A 122 -23.91 21.25 17.46
CA LYS A 122 -25.33 21.35 17.91
C LYS A 122 -26.30 20.42 17.15
N ARG A 123 -25.83 19.32 16.59
CA ARG A 123 -26.67 18.27 16.00
C ARG A 123 -26.64 17.03 16.91
N PRO A 124 -27.66 16.19 16.88
CA PRO A 124 -27.75 14.98 17.71
C PRO A 124 -26.87 13.84 17.14
N ILE A 125 -25.58 14.13 16.90
CA ILE A 125 -24.61 13.18 16.37
C ILE A 125 -23.57 12.93 17.46
N SER A 126 -23.34 11.67 17.76
CA SER A 126 -22.34 11.27 18.75
C SER A 126 -20.92 11.37 18.18
N VAL A 127 -19.93 11.55 19.06
CA VAL A 127 -18.51 11.53 18.68
C VAL A 127 -18.13 10.21 18.02
N ASN A 128 -18.71 9.09 18.46
CA ASN A 128 -18.45 7.79 17.87
C ASN A 128 -18.90 7.70 16.40
N GLN A 129 -20.04 8.31 16.05
CA GLN A 129 -20.50 8.36 14.67
C GLN A 129 -19.58 9.23 13.79
N ILE A 130 -19.04 10.32 14.36
CA ILE A 130 -18.06 11.16 13.66
C ILE A 130 -16.78 10.37 13.41
N ASN A 131 -16.26 9.67 14.42
CA ASN A 131 -15.06 8.85 14.27
C ASN A 131 -15.26 7.74 13.24
N GLN A 132 -16.41 7.05 13.29
CA GLN A 132 -16.73 6.02 12.32
C GLN A 132 -16.77 6.57 10.89
N LEU A 133 -17.38 7.74 10.68
CA LEU A 133 -17.41 8.40 9.38
C LEU A 133 -15.99 8.69 8.89
N VAL A 134 -15.12 9.20 9.75
CA VAL A 134 -13.73 9.50 9.40
C VAL A 134 -12.96 8.22 9.09
N ASP A 135 -13.15 7.14 9.86
CA ASP A 135 -12.53 5.82 9.62
C ASP A 135 -12.96 5.24 8.26
N GLU A 136 -14.23 5.38 7.89
CA GLU A 136 -14.72 4.95 6.58
C GLU A 136 -14.08 5.75 5.44
N VAL A 137 -13.98 7.08 5.60
CA VAL A 137 -13.33 7.94 4.62
C VAL A 137 -11.85 7.58 4.47
N GLU A 138 -11.13 7.36 5.58
CA GLU A 138 -9.73 6.91 5.56
C GLU A 138 -9.58 5.57 4.84
N THR A 139 -10.46 4.61 5.14
CA THR A 139 -10.44 3.30 4.48
C THR A 139 -10.58 3.43 2.97
N GLU A 140 -11.49 4.29 2.50
CA GLU A 140 -11.68 4.53 1.06
C GLU A 140 -10.48 5.22 0.42
N ILE A 141 -9.84 6.15 1.14
CA ILE A 141 -8.63 6.86 0.69
C ILE A 141 -7.45 5.89 0.55
N PHE A 142 -7.17 5.10 1.60
CA PHE A 142 -6.01 4.20 1.62
C PHE A 142 -6.16 2.99 0.69
N ASN A 143 -7.39 2.55 0.40
CA ASN A 143 -7.66 1.48 -0.56
C ASN A 143 -7.38 1.88 -2.03
N ARG A 144 -7.15 3.17 -2.32
CA ARG A 144 -6.89 3.65 -3.69
C ARG A 144 -5.46 3.41 -4.18
N GLU A 145 -4.56 2.96 -3.31
CA GLU A 145 -3.13 2.73 -3.63
C GLU A 145 -2.39 3.96 -4.20
N GLU A 146 -3.06 5.11 -4.28
CA GLU A 146 -2.49 6.36 -4.77
C GLU A 146 -1.67 7.03 -3.66
N LYS A 147 -0.47 7.50 -4.00
CA LYS A 147 0.42 8.20 -3.07
C LYS A 147 0.08 9.68 -2.90
N GLU A 148 -0.57 10.26 -3.89
CA GLU A 148 -1.02 11.65 -3.92
C GLU A 148 -2.51 11.72 -4.26
N ILE A 149 -3.29 12.40 -3.44
CA ILE A 149 -4.73 12.59 -3.66
C ILE A 149 -5.10 14.07 -3.62
N PRO A 150 -6.05 14.52 -4.45
CA PRO A 150 -6.55 15.88 -4.37
C PRO A 150 -7.45 16.05 -3.13
N SER A 151 -7.34 17.20 -2.46
CA SER A 151 -8.22 17.53 -1.33
C SER A 151 -9.70 17.57 -1.72
N SER A 152 -10.02 17.80 -3.01
CA SER A 152 -11.37 17.72 -3.55
C SER A 152 -11.97 16.32 -3.41
N LEU A 153 -11.18 15.28 -3.62
CA LEU A 153 -11.65 13.90 -3.44
C LEU A 153 -12.02 13.62 -1.98
N ILE A 154 -11.16 14.03 -1.05
CA ILE A 154 -11.44 13.86 0.39
C ILE A 154 -12.76 14.53 0.78
N GLY A 155 -12.96 15.75 0.30
CA GLY A 155 -14.18 16.48 0.59
C GLY A 155 -15.44 15.87 -0.02
N GLU A 156 -15.39 15.34 -1.24
CA GLU A 156 -16.53 14.61 -1.82
C GLU A 156 -16.84 13.34 -1.01
N LEU A 157 -15.84 12.56 -0.60
CA LEU A 157 -16.05 11.39 0.25
C LEU A 157 -16.71 11.75 1.59
N VAL A 158 -16.24 12.82 2.23
CA VAL A 158 -16.84 13.31 3.49
C VAL A 158 -18.28 13.75 3.25
N MET A 159 -18.56 14.45 2.16
CA MET A 159 -19.92 14.89 1.82
C MET A 159 -20.85 13.73 1.56
N ASP A 160 -20.43 12.69 0.85
CA ASP A 160 -21.24 11.50 0.60
C ASP A 160 -21.63 10.80 1.90
N LYS A 161 -20.69 10.63 2.83
CA LYS A 161 -20.97 10.05 4.16
C LYS A 161 -21.86 10.95 5.02
N LEU A 162 -21.64 12.25 5.01
CA LEU A 162 -22.48 13.20 5.77
C LEU A 162 -23.91 13.25 5.24
N LYS A 163 -24.12 13.08 3.93
CA LYS A 163 -25.43 13.07 3.31
C LYS A 163 -26.33 11.96 3.88
N ASP A 164 -25.75 10.80 4.15
CA ASP A 164 -26.49 9.65 4.71
C ASP A 164 -26.61 9.76 6.24
N LEU A 165 -25.67 10.44 6.91
CA LEU A 165 -25.68 10.58 8.35
C LEU A 165 -26.63 11.68 8.84
N GLU A 166 -26.52 12.90 8.26
CA GLU A 166 -27.32 14.05 8.69
C GLU A 166 -27.35 15.18 7.65
N ALA A 167 -28.53 15.48 7.13
CA ALA A 167 -28.72 16.43 6.02
C ALA A 167 -28.24 17.85 6.33
N VAL A 168 -28.44 18.37 7.56
CA VAL A 168 -28.03 19.73 7.92
C VAL A 168 -26.51 19.82 8.06
N ALA A 169 -25.85 18.77 8.62
CA ALA A 169 -24.40 18.72 8.68
C ALA A 169 -23.78 18.70 7.28
N TYR A 170 -24.37 17.91 6.36
CA TYR A 170 -23.98 17.92 4.94
C TYR A 170 -24.05 19.35 4.35
N VAL A 171 -25.18 20.03 4.48
CA VAL A 171 -25.36 21.39 3.93
C VAL A 171 -24.33 22.36 4.48
N ARG A 172 -24.07 22.31 5.77
CA ARG A 172 -23.06 23.18 6.45
C ARG A 172 -21.65 22.87 5.97
N PHE A 173 -21.30 21.59 5.82
CA PHE A 173 -20.00 21.21 5.28
C PHE A 173 -19.85 21.63 3.83
N ALA A 174 -20.86 21.34 2.99
CA ALA A 174 -20.89 21.70 1.58
C ALA A 174 -20.79 23.22 1.36
N SER A 175 -21.42 24.05 2.21
CA SER A 175 -21.40 25.50 2.10
C SER A 175 -19.99 26.09 2.21
N VAL A 176 -19.13 25.48 3.03
CA VAL A 176 -17.72 25.90 3.20
C VAL A 176 -16.85 25.25 2.12
N TYR A 177 -17.10 23.98 1.82
CA TYR A 177 -16.20 23.17 1.00
C TYR A 177 -16.33 23.49 -0.51
N ARG A 178 -17.57 23.63 -1.03
CA ARG A 178 -17.85 23.86 -2.46
C ARG A 178 -17.69 25.31 -2.89
N GLU A 179 -17.53 26.27 -1.94
CA GLU A 179 -17.37 27.69 -2.27
C GLU A 179 -18.41 28.16 -3.30
N PHE A 180 -19.70 28.06 -2.95
CA PHE A 180 -20.79 28.46 -3.84
C PHE A 180 -20.64 29.93 -4.28
N LYS A 181 -20.64 30.15 -5.60
CA LYS A 181 -20.50 31.50 -6.18
C LYS A 181 -21.73 32.36 -6.00
N ASP A 182 -22.91 31.74 -5.94
CA ASP A 182 -24.20 32.39 -5.83
C ASP A 182 -25.23 31.53 -5.10
N VAL A 183 -26.32 32.17 -4.67
CA VAL A 183 -27.42 31.53 -3.93
C VAL A 183 -28.14 30.50 -4.80
N ASN A 184 -28.24 30.71 -6.12
CA ASN A 184 -28.96 29.80 -7.01
C ASN A 184 -28.26 28.46 -7.13
N THR A 185 -26.91 28.46 -7.22
CA THR A 185 -26.09 27.23 -7.22
C THR A 185 -26.28 26.46 -5.91
N PHE A 186 -26.31 27.19 -4.78
CA PHE A 186 -26.57 26.58 -3.47
C PHE A 186 -27.98 25.97 -3.40
N MET A 187 -29.01 26.71 -3.85
CA MET A 187 -30.38 26.22 -3.88
C MET A 187 -30.56 24.98 -4.79
N SER A 188 -29.85 24.91 -5.91
CA SER A 188 -29.87 23.74 -6.77
C SER A 188 -29.32 22.51 -6.10
N GLU A 189 -28.29 22.65 -5.25
CA GLU A 189 -27.73 21.56 -4.47
C GLU A 189 -28.68 21.07 -3.37
N LEU A 190 -29.38 22.02 -2.71
CA LEU A 190 -30.40 21.66 -1.72
C LEU A 190 -31.58 20.91 -2.36
N LYS A 191 -32.01 21.30 -3.55
CA LYS A 191 -33.08 20.58 -4.27
C LYS A 191 -32.73 19.13 -4.55
N LYS A 192 -31.48 18.82 -4.95
CA LYS A 192 -31.03 17.45 -5.16
C LYS A 192 -31.13 16.56 -3.93
N MET A 193 -31.20 17.16 -2.74
CA MET A 193 -31.38 16.41 -1.49
C MET A 193 -32.87 16.18 -1.17
N LEU A 194 -33.74 17.09 -1.58
CA LEU A 194 -35.19 17.00 -1.33
C LEU A 194 -35.88 16.05 -2.31
N ASP A 195 -35.32 15.85 -3.50
CA ASP A 195 -35.87 15.00 -4.57
C ASP A 195 -35.49 13.50 -4.39
N LYS A 196 -34.95 13.10 -3.21
CA LYS A 196 -34.62 11.74 -2.83
C LYS A 196 -35.60 11.22 -1.76
#